data_ffd59ab8ab02fcd3bb1cd91f9967e90b
#
_entry.id   ffd59ab8ab02fcd3bb1cd91f9967e90b
#
_cell.length_a   1.000
_cell.length_b   1.000
_cell.length_c   1.000
_cell.angle_alpha   90.00
_cell.angle_beta   90.00
_cell.angle_gamma   90.00
#
_symmetry.space_group_name_H-M   'P 1'
#
loop_
_entity.id
_entity.type
_entity.pdbx_description
1 polymer ?
#
loop_
_entity_poly.entity_id
_entity_poly.type
_entity_poly.pdbx_seq_one_letter_code
_entity_poly.pdbx_strand_id
1 'polypeptide(L)'
;PGVEDLSFMHYAPFAWRDTRLIVSRSGYTGEDGVEVLCAAEHAVALWEALAADGRVKPVGLGARDSLRLEAGLPLYGHDLDETVSPVEAGLKFAVSKRRRAAADFPGAIRIIREFDGAPERVRVGLLVEGAPAREGADILDPAGTAVGKITSGGFSPTLGRPIALGFAPPALAVPGTRLQVAVRGRVQSAE
;
A
#
# COMPACT_ATOMS: atom_id res chain seq x y z
N PRO A 1 -0.63 2.84 30.87
CA PRO A 1 0.17 3.06 29.69
C PRO A 1 -0.56 4.06 28.77
N GLY A 2 0.19 4.94 28.14
CA GLY A 2 -0.33 5.87 27.12
C GLY A 2 -0.41 5.22 25.76
N VAL A 3 -0.93 5.95 24.77
CA VAL A 3 -0.98 5.47 23.38
C VAL A 3 0.44 5.30 22.81
N GLU A 4 1.38 6.11 23.26
CA GLU A 4 2.80 6.05 22.96
C GLU A 4 3.48 4.73 23.35
N ASP A 5 2.94 4.04 24.35
CA ASP A 5 3.46 2.74 24.84
C ASP A 5 3.01 1.55 23.96
N LEU A 6 2.06 1.76 23.05
CA LEU A 6 1.63 0.72 22.12
C LEU A 6 2.76 0.40 21.12
N SER A 7 3.08 -0.87 21.00
CA SER A 7 3.95 -1.33 19.90
C SER A 7 3.22 -1.27 18.57
N PHE A 8 3.96 -1.10 17.49
CA PHE A 8 3.40 -1.15 16.12
C PHE A 8 2.60 -2.44 15.88
N MET A 9 1.43 -2.31 15.25
CA MET A 9 0.46 -3.39 15.01
C MET A 9 -0.17 -3.99 16.28
N HIS A 10 -0.07 -3.31 17.43
CA HIS A 10 -0.80 -3.67 18.63
C HIS A 10 -1.95 -2.70 18.87
N TYR A 11 -2.92 -3.16 19.65
CA TYR A 11 -4.06 -2.35 20.06
C TYR A 11 -4.35 -2.53 21.56
N ALA A 12 -4.99 -1.54 22.16
CA ALA A 12 -5.48 -1.61 23.53
C ALA A 12 -6.74 -0.77 23.69
N PRO A 13 -7.54 -1.05 24.74
CA PRO A 13 -8.62 -0.17 25.13
C PRO A 13 -8.08 1.04 25.91
N PHE A 14 -8.66 2.20 25.63
CA PHE A 14 -8.38 3.45 26.36
C PHE A 14 -9.70 4.08 26.82
N ALA A 15 -9.66 4.80 27.93
CA ALA A 15 -10.77 5.63 28.37
C ALA A 15 -10.64 7.04 27.79
N TRP A 16 -11.73 7.57 27.27
CA TRP A 16 -11.82 8.95 26.85
C TRP A 16 -13.16 9.51 27.32
N ARG A 17 -13.12 10.48 28.24
CA ARG A 17 -14.32 10.93 28.96
C ARG A 17 -15.02 9.73 29.62
N ASP A 18 -16.29 9.56 29.35
CA ASP A 18 -17.16 8.48 29.85
C ASP A 18 -17.28 7.29 28.90
N THR A 19 -16.46 7.24 27.84
CA THR A 19 -16.52 6.19 26.82
C THR A 19 -15.21 5.41 26.71
N ARG A 20 -15.32 4.22 26.13
CA ARG A 20 -14.18 3.35 25.79
C ARG A 20 -13.84 3.46 24.31
N LEU A 21 -12.60 3.72 24.03
CA LEU A 21 -12.01 3.66 22.69
C LEU A 21 -11.18 2.38 22.55
N ILE A 22 -11.08 1.87 21.33
CA ILE A 22 -10.02 0.92 20.96
C ILE A 22 -9.05 1.69 20.07
N VAL A 23 -7.80 1.74 20.49
CA VAL A 23 -6.74 2.42 19.75
C VAL A 23 -5.73 1.40 19.26
N SER A 24 -5.47 1.39 17.98
CA SER A 24 -4.44 0.57 17.33
C SER A 24 -3.31 1.47 16.85
N ARG A 25 -2.05 1.11 17.15
CA ARG A 25 -0.89 1.77 16.54
C ARG A 25 -0.65 1.18 15.16
N SER A 26 -1.41 1.65 14.23
CA SER A 26 -1.43 1.24 12.82
C SER A 26 -1.87 2.43 11.97
N GLY A 27 -1.77 2.29 10.66
CA GLY A 27 -2.18 3.35 9.74
C GLY A 27 -1.94 2.97 8.29
N TYR A 28 -2.28 3.88 7.40
CA TYR A 28 -2.18 3.69 5.95
C TYR A 28 -1.50 4.89 5.26
N THR A 29 -0.51 5.47 5.93
CA THR A 29 0.22 6.66 5.44
C THR A 29 1.71 6.45 5.29
N GLY A 30 2.23 5.32 5.83
CA GLY A 30 3.68 5.08 5.92
C GLY A 30 4.35 5.80 7.09
N GLU A 31 3.60 6.60 7.85
CA GLU A 31 4.07 7.33 9.02
C GLU A 31 3.53 6.71 10.31
N ASP A 32 4.18 7.03 11.43
CA ASP A 32 3.66 6.62 12.74
C ASP A 32 2.32 7.29 13.03
N GLY A 33 1.39 6.52 13.56
CA GLY A 33 0.04 7.00 13.80
C GLY A 33 -0.81 5.96 14.48
N VAL A 34 -2.07 6.32 14.68
CA VAL A 34 -3.05 5.44 15.30
C VAL A 34 -4.37 5.45 14.55
N GLU A 35 -5.08 4.33 14.65
CA GLU A 35 -6.48 4.21 14.26
C GLU A 35 -7.33 4.09 15.51
N VAL A 36 -8.41 4.87 15.57
CA VAL A 36 -9.27 4.92 16.75
C VAL A 36 -10.68 4.44 16.39
N LEU A 37 -11.14 3.41 17.09
CA LEU A 37 -12.52 2.94 16.99
C LEU A 37 -13.29 3.39 18.22
N CYS A 38 -14.46 3.98 17.98
CA CYS A 38 -15.39 4.39 19.02
C CYS A 38 -16.83 4.01 18.62
N ALA A 39 -17.74 4.03 19.57
CA ALA A 39 -19.16 3.92 19.26
C ALA A 39 -19.64 5.15 18.47
N ALA A 40 -20.57 4.95 17.55
CA ALA A 40 -20.99 5.97 16.57
C ALA A 40 -21.48 7.28 17.26
N GLU A 41 -22.17 7.18 18.38
CA GLU A 41 -22.65 8.31 19.16
C GLU A 41 -21.55 9.23 19.71
N HIS A 42 -20.32 8.72 19.82
CA HIS A 42 -19.17 9.49 20.31
C HIS A 42 -18.28 10.03 19.17
N ALA A 43 -18.51 9.62 17.94
CA ALA A 43 -17.60 9.92 16.82
C ALA A 43 -17.46 11.43 16.54
N VAL A 44 -18.56 12.18 16.58
CA VAL A 44 -18.55 13.63 16.35
C VAL A 44 -17.77 14.34 17.46
N ALA A 45 -18.04 14.02 18.73
CA ALA A 45 -17.35 14.64 19.84
C ALA A 45 -15.85 14.34 19.86
N LEU A 46 -15.46 13.12 19.48
CA LEU A 46 -14.06 12.73 19.34
C LEU A 46 -13.38 13.49 18.19
N TRP A 47 -14.03 13.56 17.03
CA TRP A 47 -13.55 14.34 15.90
C TRP A 47 -13.31 15.80 16.24
N GLU A 48 -14.29 16.44 16.87
CA GLU A 48 -14.23 17.85 17.28
C GLU A 48 -13.10 18.07 18.30
N ALA A 49 -12.93 17.15 19.25
CA ALA A 49 -11.85 17.24 20.24
C ALA A 49 -10.46 17.14 19.59
N LEU A 50 -10.28 16.27 18.61
CA LEU A 50 -9.02 16.17 17.85
C LEU A 50 -8.81 17.41 16.97
N ALA A 51 -9.83 17.84 16.24
CA ALA A 51 -9.76 18.99 15.33
C ALA A 51 -9.60 20.34 16.06
N ALA A 52 -9.90 20.42 17.34
CA ALA A 52 -9.70 21.63 18.14
C ALA A 52 -8.22 21.99 18.32
N ASP A 53 -7.29 21.03 18.20
CA ASP A 53 -5.86 21.31 18.20
C ASP A 53 -5.44 21.83 16.82
N GLY A 54 -4.95 23.08 16.75
CA GLY A 54 -4.56 23.74 15.50
C GLY A 54 -3.44 23.04 14.72
N ARG A 55 -2.74 22.07 15.33
CA ARG A 55 -1.73 21.22 14.69
C ARG A 55 -2.37 20.12 13.85
N VAL A 56 -3.59 19.70 14.21
CA VAL A 56 -4.33 18.65 13.51
C VAL A 56 -4.95 19.24 12.25
N LYS A 57 -4.65 18.63 11.12
CA LYS A 57 -5.21 19.03 9.82
C LYS A 57 -6.08 17.89 9.27
N PRO A 58 -7.37 18.09 9.10
CA PRO A 58 -8.22 17.12 8.41
C PRO A 58 -7.71 16.86 7.00
N VAL A 59 -7.65 15.60 6.61
CA VAL A 59 -7.22 15.18 5.29
C VAL A 59 -8.30 14.34 4.61
N GLY A 60 -8.45 14.51 3.30
CA GLY A 60 -9.41 13.76 2.50
C GLY A 60 -8.80 12.52 1.83
N LEU A 61 -9.63 11.84 1.03
CA LEU A 61 -9.24 10.61 0.33
C LEU A 61 -8.07 10.83 -0.64
N GLY A 62 -7.96 12.00 -1.27
CA GLY A 62 -6.85 12.30 -2.17
C GLY A 62 -5.50 12.33 -1.45
N ALA A 63 -5.44 12.91 -0.24
CA ALA A 63 -4.23 12.90 0.57
C ALA A 63 -3.91 11.48 1.08
N ARG A 64 -4.94 10.73 1.52
CA ARG A 64 -4.79 9.33 1.91
C ARG A 64 -4.21 8.49 0.79
N ASP A 65 -4.68 8.67 -0.46
CA ASP A 65 -4.19 7.92 -1.61
C ASP A 65 -2.75 8.28 -1.98
N SER A 66 -2.38 9.57 -1.99
CA SER A 66 -0.99 9.95 -2.24
C SER A 66 -0.03 9.46 -1.16
N LEU A 67 -0.40 9.55 0.11
CA LEU A 67 0.43 9.08 1.22
C LEU A 67 0.66 7.57 1.18
N ARG A 68 -0.41 6.76 1.03
CA ARG A 68 -0.24 5.31 0.93
C ARG A 68 0.60 4.91 -0.29
N LEU A 69 0.42 5.61 -1.43
CA LEU A 69 1.17 5.35 -2.67
C LEU A 69 2.67 5.66 -2.47
N GLU A 70 3.02 6.78 -1.86
CA GLU A 70 4.40 7.12 -1.50
C GLU A 70 5.02 6.08 -0.57
N ALA A 71 4.24 5.55 0.37
CA ALA A 71 4.66 4.49 1.28
C ALA A 71 4.73 3.10 0.62
N GLY A 72 4.32 2.96 -0.63
CA GLY A 72 4.27 1.69 -1.34
C GLY A 72 3.22 0.73 -0.79
N LEU A 73 2.21 1.22 -0.07
CA LEU A 73 1.14 0.41 0.49
C LEU A 73 0.10 0.07 -0.60
N PRO A 74 -0.19 -1.21 -0.81
CA PRO A 74 -1.14 -1.62 -1.84
C PRO A 74 -2.59 -1.29 -1.44
N LEU A 75 -3.41 -0.96 -2.43
CA LEU A 75 -4.84 -0.70 -2.27
C LEU A 75 -5.65 -1.88 -2.81
N TYR A 76 -6.52 -2.45 -1.97
CA TYR A 76 -7.43 -3.51 -2.42
C TYR A 76 -8.44 -2.95 -3.44
N GLY A 77 -8.69 -3.73 -4.48
CA GLY A 77 -9.49 -3.34 -5.64
C GLY A 77 -8.66 -2.73 -6.79
N HIS A 78 -7.39 -2.41 -6.54
CA HIS A 78 -6.44 -1.88 -7.53
C HIS A 78 -5.15 -2.68 -7.56
N ASP A 79 -4.34 -2.63 -6.48
CA ASP A 79 -3.07 -3.35 -6.38
C ASP A 79 -3.24 -4.77 -5.84
N LEU A 80 -4.36 -5.06 -5.20
CA LEU A 80 -4.74 -6.34 -4.64
C LEU A 80 -6.16 -6.69 -5.04
N ASP A 81 -6.37 -7.95 -5.37
CA ASP A 81 -7.68 -8.57 -5.59
C ASP A 81 -7.61 -10.07 -5.28
N GLU A 82 -8.66 -10.82 -5.61
CA GLU A 82 -8.74 -12.26 -5.38
C GLU A 82 -7.73 -13.07 -6.24
N THR A 83 -7.13 -12.45 -7.26
CA THR A 83 -6.18 -13.11 -8.18
C THR A 83 -4.73 -12.88 -7.79
N VAL A 84 -4.44 -11.86 -6.98
CA VAL A 84 -3.09 -11.48 -6.55
C VAL A 84 -2.70 -12.22 -5.28
N SER A 85 -1.59 -12.97 -5.34
CA SER A 85 -1.08 -13.65 -4.14
C SER A 85 -0.31 -12.68 -3.22
N PRO A 86 -0.22 -13.00 -1.91
CA PRO A 86 0.65 -12.24 -1.00
C PRO A 86 2.12 -12.23 -1.43
N VAL A 87 2.58 -13.24 -2.16
CA VAL A 87 3.96 -13.32 -2.67
C VAL A 87 4.18 -12.34 -3.82
N GLU A 88 3.28 -12.35 -4.82
CA GLU A 88 3.27 -11.36 -5.90
C GLU A 88 3.23 -9.92 -5.36
N ALA A 89 2.38 -9.68 -4.37
CA ALA A 89 2.18 -8.36 -3.78
C ALA A 89 3.32 -7.86 -2.88
N GLY A 90 4.37 -8.68 -2.63
CA GLY A 90 5.45 -8.32 -1.71
C GLY A 90 5.05 -8.40 -0.23
N LEU A 91 3.95 -9.08 0.10
CA LEU A 91 3.39 -9.22 1.45
C LEU A 91 3.74 -10.57 2.09
N LYS A 92 4.91 -11.11 1.79
CA LYS A 92 5.35 -12.43 2.30
C LYS A 92 5.31 -12.53 3.83
N PHE A 93 5.48 -11.41 4.53
CA PHE A 93 5.44 -11.35 5.99
C PHE A 93 4.06 -11.72 6.57
N ALA A 94 2.98 -11.54 5.81
CA ALA A 94 1.62 -11.87 6.23
C ALA A 94 1.39 -13.40 6.40
N VAL A 95 2.24 -14.23 5.78
CA VAL A 95 2.15 -15.67 5.88
C VAL A 95 3.25 -16.19 6.82
N SER A 96 2.90 -16.43 8.08
CA SER A 96 3.84 -16.87 9.11
C SER A 96 4.51 -18.22 8.78
N LYS A 97 5.69 -18.46 9.34
CA LYS A 97 6.41 -19.74 9.17
C LYS A 97 5.55 -20.95 9.57
N ARG A 98 4.79 -20.83 10.66
CA ARG A 98 3.87 -21.89 11.11
C ARG A 98 2.80 -22.20 10.06
N ARG A 99 2.18 -21.16 9.47
CA ARG A 99 1.16 -21.34 8.43
C ARG A 99 1.74 -21.96 7.16
N ARG A 100 2.94 -21.56 6.76
CA ARG A 100 3.62 -22.17 5.60
C ARG A 100 3.90 -23.65 5.82
N ALA A 101 4.37 -24.02 7.02
CA ALA A 101 4.65 -25.41 7.35
C ALA A 101 3.37 -26.27 7.44
N ALA A 102 2.28 -25.71 7.98
CA ALA A 102 1.01 -26.43 8.12
C ALA A 102 0.26 -26.56 6.78
N ALA A 103 0.40 -25.60 5.88
CA ALA A 103 -0.31 -25.54 4.59
C ALA A 103 -1.84 -25.65 4.71
N ASP A 104 -2.41 -25.23 5.85
CA ASP A 104 -3.80 -25.44 6.26
C ASP A 104 -4.69 -24.20 6.03
N PHE A 105 -4.44 -23.44 4.97
CA PHE A 105 -5.18 -22.22 4.66
C PHE A 105 -5.59 -22.15 3.18
N PRO A 106 -6.64 -21.41 2.83
CA PRO A 106 -7.05 -21.23 1.44
C PRO A 106 -5.92 -20.67 0.57
N GLY A 107 -5.69 -21.24 -0.62
CA GLY A 107 -4.64 -20.84 -1.53
C GLY A 107 -3.23 -21.32 -1.17
N ALA A 108 -3.07 -22.15 -0.12
CA ALA A 108 -1.76 -22.62 0.35
C ALA A 108 -0.89 -23.23 -0.77
N ILE A 109 -1.47 -24.05 -1.65
CA ILE A 109 -0.74 -24.72 -2.74
C ILE A 109 -0.03 -23.70 -3.63
N ARG A 110 -0.74 -22.67 -4.08
CA ARG A 110 -0.18 -21.61 -4.93
C ARG A 110 0.85 -20.79 -4.15
N ILE A 111 0.48 -20.32 -2.97
CA ILE A 111 1.29 -19.41 -2.17
C ILE A 111 2.62 -20.08 -1.77
N ILE A 112 2.60 -21.34 -1.33
CA ILE A 112 3.83 -22.08 -0.97
C ILE A 112 4.72 -22.28 -2.20
N ARG A 113 4.16 -22.69 -3.34
CA ARG A 113 4.90 -22.83 -4.59
C ARG A 113 5.62 -21.51 -4.96
N GLU A 114 4.95 -20.36 -4.79
CA GLU A 114 5.53 -19.05 -5.09
C GLU A 114 6.57 -18.62 -4.03
N PHE A 115 6.47 -19.12 -2.79
CA PHE A 115 7.53 -18.92 -1.78
C PHE A 115 8.82 -19.68 -2.11
N ASP A 116 8.68 -20.92 -2.61
CA ASP A 116 9.79 -21.82 -2.91
C ASP A 116 10.41 -21.54 -4.29
N GLY A 117 9.62 -20.96 -5.18
CA GLY A 117 10.04 -20.52 -6.52
C GLY A 117 9.88 -19.01 -6.70
N ALA A 118 9.95 -18.56 -7.95
CA ALA A 118 9.59 -17.19 -8.29
C ALA A 118 8.12 -17.14 -8.75
N PRO A 119 7.33 -16.17 -8.29
CA PRO A 119 6.02 -15.90 -8.89
C PRO A 119 6.21 -15.41 -10.34
N GLU A 120 5.16 -15.49 -11.16
CA GLU A 120 5.20 -15.02 -12.54
C GLU A 120 5.40 -13.51 -12.65
N ARG A 121 4.90 -12.78 -11.67
CA ARG A 121 4.99 -11.32 -11.56
C ARG A 121 5.20 -10.91 -10.10
N VAL A 122 5.76 -9.74 -9.89
CA VAL A 122 5.90 -9.12 -8.57
C VAL A 122 5.50 -7.67 -8.64
N ARG A 123 5.00 -7.16 -7.54
CA ARG A 123 4.66 -5.75 -7.40
C ARG A 123 5.93 -4.91 -7.37
N VAL A 124 5.94 -3.85 -8.18
CA VAL A 124 7.03 -2.87 -8.29
C VAL A 124 6.52 -1.47 -8.01
N GLY A 125 7.39 -0.63 -7.45
CA GLY A 125 7.21 0.81 -7.39
C GLY A 125 8.01 1.46 -8.51
N LEU A 126 7.44 2.44 -9.19
CA LEU A 126 8.05 3.11 -10.32
C LEU A 126 8.10 4.62 -10.11
N LEU A 127 9.27 5.20 -10.33
CA LEU A 127 9.44 6.63 -10.52
C LEU A 127 9.20 6.95 -12.00
N VAL A 128 8.16 7.70 -12.31
CA VAL A 128 7.75 7.98 -13.69
C VAL A 128 8.18 9.39 -14.09
N GLU A 129 8.66 9.56 -15.31
CA GLU A 129 8.95 10.88 -15.88
C GLU A 129 7.72 11.43 -16.61
N GLY A 130 7.54 12.76 -16.58
CA GLY A 130 6.45 13.44 -17.29
C GLY A 130 5.10 13.40 -16.61
N ALA A 131 4.06 12.86 -17.25
CA ALA A 131 2.71 12.82 -16.69
C ALA A 131 2.47 11.58 -15.80
N PRO A 132 1.64 11.69 -14.74
CA PRO A 132 1.30 10.54 -13.91
C PRO A 132 0.65 9.41 -14.74
N ALA A 133 1.18 8.20 -14.62
CA ALA A 133 0.52 7.01 -15.09
C ALA A 133 -0.74 6.72 -14.27
N ARG A 134 -1.71 6.08 -14.88
CA ARG A 134 -2.94 5.67 -14.20
C ARG A 134 -3.11 4.16 -14.33
N GLU A 135 -3.98 3.61 -13.49
CA GLU A 135 -4.37 2.21 -13.56
C GLU A 135 -4.67 1.76 -15.01
N GLY A 136 -4.23 0.56 -15.36
CA GLY A 136 -4.37 -0.04 -16.69
C GLY A 136 -3.31 0.38 -17.70
N ALA A 137 -2.48 1.38 -17.42
CA ALA A 137 -1.38 1.75 -18.30
C ALA A 137 -0.36 0.60 -18.42
N ASP A 138 0.16 0.36 -19.64
CA ASP A 138 1.15 -0.68 -19.87
C ASP A 138 2.51 -0.29 -19.30
N ILE A 139 3.15 -1.23 -18.62
CA ILE A 139 4.58 -1.21 -18.32
C ILE A 139 5.29 -1.90 -19.50
N LEU A 140 6.25 -1.21 -20.08
CA LEU A 140 7.00 -1.71 -21.23
C LEU A 140 8.47 -1.94 -20.85
N ASP A 141 9.08 -2.96 -21.44
CA ASP A 141 10.52 -3.14 -21.39
C ASP A 141 11.24 -2.10 -22.27
N PRO A 142 12.59 -2.03 -22.24
CA PRO A 142 13.33 -1.11 -23.10
C PRO A 142 13.15 -1.33 -24.61
N ALA A 143 12.67 -2.50 -25.03
CA ALA A 143 12.37 -2.80 -26.43
C ALA A 143 10.94 -2.35 -26.83
N GLY A 144 10.14 -1.86 -25.87
CA GLY A 144 8.76 -1.41 -26.09
C GLY A 144 7.73 -2.54 -26.00
N THR A 145 8.12 -3.73 -25.52
CA THR A 145 7.19 -4.84 -25.30
C THR A 145 6.44 -4.66 -23.99
N ALA A 146 5.12 -4.84 -23.99
CA ALA A 146 4.33 -4.80 -22.78
C ALA A 146 4.66 -6.01 -21.88
N VAL A 147 5.11 -5.72 -20.66
CA VAL A 147 5.57 -6.72 -19.68
C VAL A 147 4.75 -6.71 -18.40
N GLY A 148 3.85 -5.72 -18.25
CA GLY A 148 3.04 -5.59 -17.06
C GLY A 148 2.04 -4.44 -17.14
N LYS A 149 1.38 -4.16 -16.02
CA LYS A 149 0.39 -3.08 -15.92
C LYS A 149 0.56 -2.28 -14.66
N ILE A 150 0.29 -0.99 -14.76
CA ILE A 150 0.13 -0.10 -13.61
C ILE A 150 -1.21 -0.42 -12.93
N THR A 151 -1.17 -0.52 -11.62
CA THR A 151 -2.35 -0.75 -10.76
C THR A 151 -2.73 0.47 -9.94
N SER A 152 -1.75 1.29 -9.57
CA SER A 152 -1.97 2.59 -8.91
C SER A 152 -0.96 3.61 -9.43
N GLY A 153 -1.38 4.87 -9.54
CA GLY A 153 -0.43 5.90 -9.97
C GLY A 153 -0.93 7.31 -9.69
N GLY A 154 -0.02 8.17 -9.33
CA GLY A 154 -0.30 9.52 -8.95
C GLY A 154 0.93 10.42 -8.99
N PHE A 155 0.77 11.62 -8.46
CA PHE A 155 1.88 12.54 -8.20
C PHE A 155 2.28 12.43 -6.74
N SER A 156 3.57 12.32 -6.47
CA SER A 156 4.13 12.36 -5.14
C SER A 156 4.48 13.81 -4.76
N PRO A 157 3.79 14.43 -3.81
CA PRO A 157 4.17 15.74 -3.31
C PRO A 157 5.55 15.75 -2.65
N THR A 158 5.91 14.67 -1.96
CA THR A 158 7.20 14.53 -1.27
C THR A 158 8.37 14.45 -2.24
N LEU A 159 8.24 13.68 -3.32
CA LEU A 159 9.30 13.53 -4.33
C LEU A 159 9.21 14.57 -5.44
N GLY A 160 8.14 15.36 -5.52
CA GLY A 160 7.91 16.35 -6.56
C GLY A 160 7.78 15.75 -7.97
N ARG A 161 7.38 14.47 -8.08
CA ARG A 161 7.31 13.75 -9.36
C ARG A 161 6.22 12.67 -9.37
N PRO A 162 5.81 12.19 -10.55
CA PRO A 162 4.91 11.06 -10.66
C PRO A 162 5.53 9.77 -10.15
N ILE A 163 4.70 8.97 -9.47
CA ILE A 163 5.02 7.62 -9.00
C ILE A 163 3.89 6.66 -9.36
N ALA A 164 4.20 5.38 -9.43
CA ALA A 164 3.19 4.35 -9.70
C ALA A 164 3.54 3.03 -9.01
N LEU A 165 2.53 2.22 -8.78
CA LEU A 165 2.66 0.79 -8.46
C LEU A 165 2.14 -0.02 -9.66
N GLY A 166 2.68 -1.20 -9.84
CA GLY A 166 2.25 -2.12 -10.87
C GLY A 166 2.87 -3.50 -10.68
N PHE A 167 2.64 -4.38 -11.63
CA PHE A 167 3.24 -5.71 -11.63
C PHE A 167 4.12 -5.89 -12.85
N ALA A 168 5.30 -6.48 -12.63
CA ALA A 168 6.25 -6.81 -13.70
C ALA A 168 6.91 -8.18 -13.43
N PRO A 169 7.50 -8.84 -14.43
CA PRO A 169 8.27 -10.04 -14.24
C PRO A 169 9.41 -9.83 -13.24
N PRO A 170 9.74 -10.82 -12.39
CA PRO A 170 10.80 -10.70 -11.38
C PRO A 170 12.16 -10.24 -11.93
N ALA A 171 12.50 -10.65 -13.15
CA ALA A 171 13.74 -10.24 -13.81
C ALA A 171 13.83 -8.73 -14.08
N LEU A 172 12.70 -8.05 -14.17
CA LEU A 172 12.60 -6.60 -14.40
C LEU A 172 12.28 -5.81 -13.10
N ALA A 173 12.14 -6.48 -11.98
CA ALA A 173 11.81 -5.88 -10.68
C ALA A 173 13.04 -5.55 -9.82
N VAL A 174 14.20 -5.50 -10.43
CA VAL A 174 15.45 -5.11 -9.73
C VAL A 174 15.50 -3.58 -9.64
N PRO A 175 15.75 -3.00 -8.45
CA PRO A 175 15.88 -1.55 -8.30
C PRO A 175 16.90 -0.96 -9.28
N GLY A 176 16.54 0.16 -9.92
CA GLY A 176 17.36 0.80 -10.96
C GLY A 176 17.13 0.24 -12.37
N THR A 177 16.23 -0.72 -12.54
CA THR A 177 15.88 -1.22 -13.87
C THR A 177 15.10 -0.15 -14.65
N ARG A 178 15.61 0.22 -15.81
CA ARG A 178 14.93 1.15 -16.69
C ARG A 178 13.79 0.46 -17.42
N LEU A 179 12.62 1.02 -17.27
CA LEU A 179 11.37 0.61 -17.90
C LEU A 179 10.75 1.80 -18.61
N GLN A 180 9.61 1.56 -19.24
CA GLN A 180 8.79 2.59 -19.85
C GLN A 180 7.34 2.40 -19.44
N VAL A 181 6.55 3.46 -19.48
CA VAL A 181 5.11 3.40 -19.19
C VAL A 181 4.34 4.11 -20.32
N ALA A 182 3.31 3.45 -20.83
CA ALA A 182 2.44 4.03 -21.85
C ALA A 182 1.38 4.94 -21.21
N VAL A 183 1.52 6.25 -21.36
CA VAL A 183 0.62 7.25 -20.78
C VAL A 183 -0.03 8.08 -21.87
N ARG A 184 -1.35 7.96 -22.03
CA ARG A 184 -2.13 8.75 -23.01
C ARG A 184 -1.54 8.72 -24.42
N GLY A 185 -1.16 7.55 -24.92
CA GLY A 185 -0.57 7.35 -26.25
C GLY A 185 0.88 7.82 -26.40
N ARG A 186 1.55 8.16 -25.29
CA ARG A 186 2.98 8.50 -25.26
C ARG A 186 3.72 7.52 -24.36
N VAL A 187 4.93 7.19 -24.75
CA VAL A 187 5.84 6.38 -23.93
C VAL A 187 6.68 7.33 -23.07
N GLN A 188 6.76 7.06 -21.80
CA GLN A 188 7.52 7.83 -20.81
C GLN A 188 8.50 6.91 -20.10
N SER A 189 9.68 7.43 -19.74
CA SER A 189 10.67 6.68 -18.97
C SER A 189 10.15 6.43 -17.55
N ALA A 190 10.52 5.27 -17.00
CA ALA A 190 10.29 4.89 -15.62
C ALA A 190 11.46 4.07 -15.07
N GLU A 191 11.64 4.13 -13.77
CA GLU A 191 12.66 3.37 -13.05
C GLU A 191 12.10 2.79 -11.77
#